data_ee137dec963564754c94a064ebe579f2
#
_entry.id   ee137dec963564754c94a064ebe579f2
#
_cell.length_a   1.000
_cell.length_b   1.000
_cell.length_c   1.000
_cell.angle_alpha   90.00
_cell.angle_beta   90.00
_cell.angle_gamma   90.00
#
_symmetry.space_group_name_H-M   'P 1'
#
loop_
_entity.id
_entity.type
_entity.pdbx_description
1 polymer ?
#
loop_
_entity_poly.entity_id
_entity_poly.type
_entity_poly.pdbx_seq_one_letter_code
_entity_poly.pdbx_strand_id
1 'polypeptide(L)'
;MTALTKLFHKLLLLEVFFMENKTQTSNHQHQSKWTLRNIILIALIAIFCGIIFWGIGFLYTALTVALTPIGAAPFANDILMGLWCMAGPLTGFLIRTAGSAFLGEFLGAAVEVFLGGQWGAGAFISGLVQGVGSELGFTLTGYKRYDWVSLNASILTTVIVTFAWDMYKNGYNKFALPLLIGLFVTRYISTFIFGGILTKMIVKLLDRSNAFSL
;
A
#
# COMPACT_ATOMS: atom_id res chain seq x y z
N MET A 1 37.74 -6.68 -49.48
CA MET A 1 36.75 -6.29 -48.43
C MET A 1 36.99 -4.83 -48.14
N THR A 2 36.11 -3.98 -48.65
CA THR A 2 36.29 -2.53 -48.76
C THR A 2 36.16 -1.83 -47.41
N ALA A 3 36.89 -0.72 -47.25
CA ALA A 3 36.87 0.12 -46.03
C ALA A 3 35.42 0.48 -45.57
N LEU A 4 34.50 0.55 -46.53
CA LEU A 4 33.07 0.81 -46.30
C LEU A 4 32.38 -0.28 -45.46
N THR A 5 32.73 -1.56 -45.69
CA THR A 5 32.15 -2.70 -44.94
C THR A 5 32.61 -2.72 -43.46
N LYS A 6 33.86 -2.31 -43.21
CA LYS A 6 34.41 -2.17 -41.86
C LYS A 6 33.78 -0.99 -41.10
N LEU A 7 33.49 0.11 -41.79
CA LEU A 7 32.84 1.27 -41.21
C LEU A 7 31.38 0.97 -40.85
N PHE A 8 30.67 0.26 -41.73
CA PHE A 8 29.28 -0.14 -41.51
C PHE A 8 29.14 -1.12 -40.32
N HIS A 9 30.08 -2.08 -40.21
CA HIS A 9 30.13 -3.01 -39.11
C HIS A 9 30.43 -2.32 -37.77
N LYS A 10 31.28 -1.29 -37.77
CA LYS A 10 31.60 -0.50 -36.58
C LYS A 10 30.44 0.41 -36.13
N LEU A 11 29.68 0.94 -37.09
CA LEU A 11 28.45 1.70 -36.81
C LEU A 11 27.36 0.80 -36.25
N LEU A 12 27.17 -0.40 -36.79
CA LEU A 12 26.19 -1.39 -36.26
C LEU A 12 26.53 -1.83 -34.83
N LEU A 13 27.82 -2.07 -34.54
CA LEU A 13 28.26 -2.40 -33.17
C LEU A 13 28.06 -1.24 -32.18
N LEU A 14 28.24 -0.01 -32.65
CA LEU A 14 27.94 1.18 -31.82
C LEU A 14 26.44 1.33 -31.55
N GLU A 15 25.57 1.10 -32.53
CA GLU A 15 24.11 1.12 -32.31
C GLU A 15 23.66 0.01 -31.37
N VAL A 16 24.17 -1.21 -31.53
CA VAL A 16 23.89 -2.33 -30.63
C VAL A 16 24.37 -1.99 -29.20
N PHE A 17 25.57 -1.45 -29.05
CA PHE A 17 26.12 -1.04 -27.75
C PHE A 17 25.31 0.10 -27.12
N PHE A 18 24.84 1.07 -27.91
CA PHE A 18 23.93 2.14 -27.43
C PHE A 18 22.52 1.62 -27.07
N MET A 19 21.99 0.65 -27.83
CA MET A 19 20.73 0.00 -27.48
C MET A 19 20.85 -0.87 -26.22
N GLU A 20 21.93 -1.61 -26.08
CA GLU A 20 22.18 -2.45 -24.89
C GLU A 20 22.40 -1.58 -23.63
N ASN A 21 23.10 -0.46 -23.78
CA ASN A 21 23.26 0.52 -22.69
C ASN A 21 21.94 1.24 -22.36
N LYS A 22 21.07 1.49 -23.34
CA LYS A 22 19.72 2.03 -23.12
C LYS A 22 18.81 1.04 -22.40
N THR A 23 18.95 -0.26 -22.66
CA THR A 23 18.18 -1.31 -22.01
C THR A 23 18.69 -1.58 -20.59
N GLN A 24 19.96 -1.43 -20.32
CA GLN A 24 20.53 -1.54 -18.97
C GLN A 24 20.20 -0.32 -18.09
N THR A 25 20.10 0.88 -18.66
CA THR A 25 19.70 2.10 -17.91
C THR A 25 18.21 2.15 -17.62
N SER A 26 17.36 1.38 -18.30
CA SER A 26 15.92 1.33 -18.02
C SER A 26 15.54 0.46 -16.82
N ASN A 27 16.46 -0.30 -16.23
CA ASN A 27 16.22 -1.17 -15.09
C ASN A 27 16.46 -0.52 -13.71
N HIS A 28 16.90 0.72 -13.65
CA HIS A 28 16.78 1.54 -12.46
C HIS A 28 15.35 2.10 -12.44
N GLN A 29 14.43 1.43 -11.78
CA GLN A 29 13.12 2.01 -11.43
C GLN A 29 13.40 3.25 -10.59
N HIS A 30 13.46 4.40 -11.26
CA HIS A 30 13.70 5.69 -10.62
C HIS A 30 12.59 5.96 -9.62
N GLN A 31 12.95 6.13 -8.36
CA GLN A 31 12.07 6.74 -7.38
C GLN A 31 11.57 8.07 -7.96
N SER A 32 10.26 8.19 -8.15
CA SER A 32 9.66 9.39 -8.71
C SER A 32 9.91 10.58 -7.78
N LYS A 33 10.25 11.73 -8.35
CA LYS A 33 10.33 12.98 -7.57
C LYS A 33 8.92 13.46 -7.24
N TRP A 34 8.78 14.18 -6.13
CA TRP A 34 7.53 14.84 -5.78
C TRP A 34 7.14 15.84 -6.87
N THR A 35 5.98 15.66 -7.45
CA THR A 35 5.39 16.52 -8.47
C THR A 35 3.99 16.95 -8.04
N LEU A 36 3.49 18.05 -8.59
CA LEU A 36 2.11 18.48 -8.36
C LEU A 36 1.11 17.37 -8.72
N ARG A 37 1.39 16.62 -9.80
CA ARG A 37 0.58 15.47 -10.21
C ARG A 37 0.50 14.41 -9.11
N ASN A 38 1.63 14.06 -8.49
CA ASN A 38 1.69 13.08 -7.40
C ASN A 38 0.86 13.52 -6.19
N ILE A 39 0.94 14.80 -5.83
CA ILE A 39 0.18 15.37 -4.71
C ILE A 39 -1.33 15.30 -5.00
N ILE A 40 -1.77 15.68 -6.19
CA ILE A 40 -3.17 15.61 -6.59
C ILE A 40 -3.67 14.15 -6.57
N LEU A 41 -2.86 13.22 -7.07
CA LEU A 41 -3.22 11.80 -7.08
C LEU A 41 -3.38 11.23 -5.67
N ILE A 42 -2.45 11.54 -4.76
CA ILE A 42 -2.56 11.12 -3.36
C ILE A 42 -3.83 11.69 -2.74
N ALA A 43 -4.11 12.97 -2.97
CA ALA A 43 -5.32 13.60 -2.44
C ALA A 43 -6.61 12.93 -2.96
N LEU A 44 -6.68 12.62 -4.25
CA LEU A 44 -7.83 11.92 -4.84
C LEU A 44 -7.99 10.50 -4.26
N ILE A 45 -6.90 9.74 -4.17
CA ILE A 45 -6.92 8.39 -3.58
C ILE A 45 -7.32 8.46 -2.11
N ALA A 46 -6.78 9.42 -1.36
CA ALA A 46 -7.10 9.61 0.05
C ALA A 46 -8.59 9.95 0.27
N ILE A 47 -9.17 10.81 -0.56
CA ILE A 47 -10.60 11.14 -0.50
C ILE A 47 -11.44 9.89 -0.76
N PHE A 48 -11.12 9.15 -1.84
CA PHE A 48 -11.85 7.94 -2.19
C PHE A 48 -11.75 6.86 -1.10
N CYS A 49 -10.53 6.58 -0.63
CA CYS A 49 -10.30 5.60 0.44
C CYS A 49 -10.92 6.06 1.77
N GLY A 50 -10.85 7.35 2.10
CA GLY A 50 -11.43 7.88 3.33
C GLY A 50 -12.96 7.75 3.40
N ILE A 51 -13.66 7.90 2.25
CA ILE A 51 -15.09 7.60 2.16
C ILE A 51 -15.34 6.10 2.41
N ILE A 52 -14.49 5.23 1.88
CA ILE A 52 -14.57 3.78 2.15
C ILE A 52 -14.32 3.51 3.64
N PHE A 53 -13.30 4.10 4.24
CA PHE A 53 -12.97 3.94 5.66
C PHE A 53 -14.15 4.33 6.55
N TRP A 54 -14.79 5.46 6.27
CA TRP A 54 -16.00 5.88 6.96
C TRP A 54 -17.12 4.85 6.83
N GLY A 55 -17.38 4.34 5.62
CA GLY A 55 -18.39 3.31 5.37
C GLY A 55 -18.12 1.99 6.09
N ILE A 56 -16.83 1.58 6.17
CA ILE A 56 -16.41 0.37 6.88
C ILE A 56 -16.69 0.47 8.39
N GLY A 57 -16.71 1.67 8.97
CA GLY A 57 -17.09 1.87 10.35
C GLY A 57 -18.46 1.27 10.68
N PHE A 58 -19.46 1.43 9.81
CA PHE A 58 -20.78 0.82 9.98
C PHE A 58 -20.73 -0.71 9.87
N LEU A 59 -19.95 -1.21 8.90
CA LEU A 59 -19.77 -2.65 8.72
C LEU A 59 -19.04 -3.28 9.92
N TYR A 60 -18.06 -2.59 10.49
CA TYR A 60 -17.38 -3.03 11.71
C TYR A 60 -18.36 -3.18 12.89
N THR A 61 -19.24 -2.20 13.09
CA THR A 61 -20.23 -2.25 14.16
C THR A 61 -21.18 -3.44 13.97
N ALA A 62 -21.70 -3.62 12.76
CA ALA A 62 -22.56 -4.75 12.44
C ALA A 62 -21.87 -6.11 12.63
N LEU A 63 -20.64 -6.24 12.16
CA LEU A 63 -19.86 -7.46 12.27
C LEU A 63 -19.49 -7.78 13.73
N THR A 64 -19.13 -6.75 14.52
CA THR A 64 -18.85 -6.91 15.95
C THR A 64 -20.08 -7.44 16.70
N VAL A 65 -21.25 -6.86 16.45
CA VAL A 65 -22.51 -7.33 17.05
C VAL A 65 -22.80 -8.77 16.66
N ALA A 66 -22.63 -9.12 15.40
CA ALA A 66 -22.88 -10.48 14.91
C ALA A 66 -21.91 -11.53 15.49
N LEU A 67 -20.65 -11.16 15.75
CA LEU A 67 -19.61 -12.06 16.27
C LEU A 67 -19.58 -12.13 17.81
N THR A 68 -20.20 -11.19 18.50
CA THR A 68 -20.21 -11.15 19.97
C THR A 68 -20.80 -12.42 20.62
N PRO A 69 -21.95 -12.98 20.17
CA PRO A 69 -22.55 -14.14 20.83
C PRO A 69 -21.65 -15.39 20.83
N ILE A 70 -20.74 -15.49 19.87
CA ILE A 70 -19.80 -16.63 19.76
C ILE A 70 -18.40 -16.31 20.31
N GLY A 71 -18.24 -15.16 20.98
CA GLY A 71 -16.96 -14.72 21.54
C GLY A 71 -15.90 -14.32 20.51
N ALA A 72 -16.27 -14.13 19.25
CA ALA A 72 -15.38 -13.83 18.14
C ALA A 72 -15.35 -12.33 17.76
N ALA A 73 -15.90 -11.45 18.58
CA ALA A 73 -15.94 -10.00 18.33
C ALA A 73 -14.58 -9.37 17.93
N PRO A 74 -13.42 -9.77 18.51
CA PRO A 74 -12.13 -9.21 18.11
C PRO A 74 -11.80 -9.43 16.62
N PHE A 75 -12.29 -10.51 16.01
CA PHE A 75 -12.07 -10.78 14.58
C PHE A 75 -12.68 -9.73 13.66
N ALA A 76 -13.70 -8.99 14.08
CA ALA A 76 -14.29 -7.92 13.28
C ALA A 76 -13.25 -6.87 12.86
N ASN A 77 -12.36 -6.49 13.79
CA ASN A 77 -11.26 -5.57 13.51
C ASN A 77 -10.28 -6.14 12.46
N ASP A 78 -9.85 -7.39 12.65
CA ASP A 78 -8.82 -8.01 11.83
C ASP A 78 -9.33 -8.41 10.42
N ILE A 79 -10.61 -8.76 10.31
CA ILE A 79 -11.27 -9.02 9.01
C ILE A 79 -11.32 -7.73 8.17
N LEU A 80 -11.57 -6.59 8.78
CA LEU A 80 -11.75 -5.32 8.08
C LEU A 80 -10.45 -4.49 7.96
N MET A 81 -9.39 -4.89 8.67
CA MET A 81 -8.14 -4.15 8.73
C MET A 81 -7.54 -3.89 7.35
N GLY A 82 -7.63 -4.85 6.44
CA GLY A 82 -7.12 -4.69 5.07
C GLY A 82 -7.81 -3.58 4.29
N LEU A 83 -9.10 -3.36 4.55
CA LEU A 83 -9.84 -2.25 3.94
C LEU A 83 -9.43 -0.90 4.53
N TRP A 84 -9.15 -0.83 5.83
CA TRP A 84 -8.64 0.39 6.46
C TRP A 84 -7.18 0.68 6.16
N CYS A 85 -6.39 -0.30 5.73
CA CYS A 85 -4.97 -0.14 5.41
C CYS A 85 -4.69 -0.18 3.90
N MET A 86 -5.69 -0.01 3.04
CA MET A 86 -5.50 -0.17 1.60
C MET A 86 -4.90 1.06 0.91
N ALA A 87 -5.09 2.26 1.46
CA ALA A 87 -4.64 3.50 0.85
C ALA A 87 -3.12 3.61 0.80
N GLY A 88 -2.43 3.16 1.85
CA GLY A 88 -0.97 3.16 1.94
C GLY A 88 -0.29 2.31 0.85
N PRO A 89 -0.54 1.00 0.78
CA PRO A 89 0.02 0.16 -0.27
C PRO A 89 -0.34 0.65 -1.68
N LEU A 90 -1.57 1.13 -1.89
CA LEU A 90 -2.02 1.66 -3.18
C LEU A 90 -1.24 2.90 -3.60
N THR A 91 -1.14 3.90 -2.73
CA THR A 91 -0.42 5.14 -3.03
C THR A 91 1.08 4.90 -3.17
N GLY A 92 1.68 4.11 -2.27
CA GLY A 92 3.10 3.76 -2.33
C GLY A 92 3.47 3.06 -3.62
N PHE A 93 2.66 2.09 -4.02
CA PHE A 93 2.88 1.30 -5.23
C PHE A 93 2.63 2.09 -6.53
N LEU A 94 1.65 3.00 -6.53
CA LEU A 94 1.28 3.80 -7.70
C LEU A 94 2.23 5.00 -7.88
N ILE A 95 2.50 5.75 -6.81
CA ILE A 95 3.25 7.02 -6.86
C ILE A 95 4.77 6.79 -6.87
N ARG A 96 5.26 5.71 -6.27
CA ARG A 96 6.67 5.29 -6.25
C ARG A 96 7.62 6.35 -5.70
N THR A 97 7.14 7.13 -4.73
CA THR A 97 7.91 8.21 -4.08
C THR A 97 7.95 7.97 -2.58
N ALA A 98 9.10 8.18 -1.93
CA ALA A 98 9.24 8.03 -0.49
C ALA A 98 8.23 8.92 0.25
N GLY A 99 7.55 8.36 1.24
CA GLY A 99 6.50 9.04 2.01
C GLY A 99 5.11 8.95 1.41
N SER A 100 4.96 8.44 0.17
CA SER A 100 3.64 8.39 -0.49
C SER A 100 2.67 7.40 0.16
N ALA A 101 3.14 6.25 0.63
CA ALA A 101 2.31 5.28 1.33
C ALA A 101 1.83 5.85 2.67
N PHE A 102 2.73 6.46 3.42
CA PHE A 102 2.38 7.14 4.67
C PHE A 102 1.32 8.23 4.45
N LEU A 103 1.55 9.12 3.49
CA LEU A 103 0.62 10.24 3.23
C LEU A 103 -0.74 9.77 2.73
N GLY A 104 -0.78 8.77 1.85
CA GLY A 104 -2.05 8.24 1.35
C GLY A 104 -2.92 7.67 2.47
N GLU A 105 -2.31 6.90 3.37
CA GLU A 105 -3.01 6.30 4.50
C GLU A 105 -3.46 7.35 5.51
N PHE A 106 -2.55 8.24 5.91
CA PHE A 106 -2.85 9.29 6.88
C PHE A 106 -3.93 10.26 6.39
N LEU A 107 -3.85 10.68 5.13
CA LEU A 107 -4.87 11.56 4.54
C LEU A 107 -6.22 10.84 4.37
N GLY A 108 -6.22 9.54 4.05
CA GLY A 108 -7.44 8.73 4.03
C GLY A 108 -8.13 8.71 5.40
N ALA A 109 -7.37 8.46 6.47
CA ALA A 109 -7.87 8.52 7.84
C ALA A 109 -8.34 9.94 8.22
N ALA A 110 -7.66 10.98 7.74
CA ALA A 110 -8.10 12.37 7.95
C ALA A 110 -9.49 12.63 7.32
N VAL A 111 -9.70 12.16 6.08
CA VAL A 111 -11.00 12.28 5.41
C VAL A 111 -12.08 11.52 6.18
N GLU A 112 -11.81 10.30 6.68
CA GLU A 112 -12.72 9.56 7.57
C GLU A 112 -13.16 10.39 8.78
N VAL A 113 -12.20 11.05 9.45
CA VAL A 113 -12.48 11.91 10.60
C VAL A 113 -13.37 13.08 10.22
N PHE A 114 -13.07 13.76 9.11
CA PHE A 114 -13.89 14.91 8.64
C PHE A 114 -15.30 14.51 8.22
N LEU A 115 -15.50 13.27 7.79
CA LEU A 115 -16.83 12.71 7.49
C LEU A 115 -17.59 12.29 8.76
N GLY A 116 -17.02 12.46 9.96
CA GLY A 116 -17.65 12.07 11.22
C GLY A 116 -17.52 10.58 11.51
N GLY A 117 -16.40 9.96 11.14
CA GLY A 117 -16.10 8.55 11.45
C GLY A 117 -16.21 8.26 12.94
N GLN A 118 -16.70 7.07 13.29
CA GLN A 118 -17.02 6.67 14.68
C GLN A 118 -15.82 6.70 15.64
N TRP A 119 -14.59 6.66 15.11
CA TRP A 119 -13.36 6.68 15.90
C TRP A 119 -12.91 8.09 16.29
N GLY A 120 -13.53 9.14 15.69
CA GLY A 120 -13.19 10.53 15.92
C GLY A 120 -11.70 10.80 15.74
N ALA A 121 -11.12 11.63 16.61
CA ALA A 121 -9.69 11.96 16.57
C ALA A 121 -8.76 10.75 16.71
N GLY A 122 -9.23 9.63 17.25
CA GLY A 122 -8.46 8.38 17.35
C GLY A 122 -8.09 7.79 16.00
N ALA A 123 -8.86 8.08 14.93
CA ALA A 123 -8.55 7.64 13.59
C ALA A 123 -7.28 8.31 13.04
N PHE A 124 -6.95 9.55 13.41
CA PHE A 124 -5.67 10.17 13.04
C PHE A 124 -4.47 9.38 13.57
N ILE A 125 -4.54 8.95 14.84
CA ILE A 125 -3.46 8.16 15.44
C ILE A 125 -3.36 6.81 14.73
N SER A 126 -4.50 6.16 14.47
CA SER A 126 -4.53 4.91 13.70
C SER A 126 -3.96 5.11 12.31
N GLY A 127 -4.32 6.16 11.60
CA GLY A 127 -3.79 6.50 10.28
C GLY A 127 -2.28 6.76 10.27
N LEU A 128 -1.73 7.38 11.33
CA LEU A 128 -0.28 7.53 11.50
C LEU A 128 0.39 6.15 11.62
N VAL A 129 -0.13 5.29 12.49
CA VAL A 129 0.42 3.95 12.73
C VAL A 129 0.35 3.08 11.47
N GLN A 130 -0.80 3.08 10.80
CA GLN A 130 -1.02 2.35 9.55
C GLN A 130 -0.12 2.86 8.42
N GLY A 131 -0.01 4.19 8.28
CA GLY A 131 0.83 4.84 7.30
C GLY A 131 2.32 4.55 7.51
N VAL A 132 2.80 4.62 8.75
CA VAL A 132 4.18 4.21 9.09
C VAL A 132 4.40 2.74 8.75
N GLY A 133 3.49 1.86 9.14
CA GLY A 133 3.57 0.44 8.83
C GLY A 133 3.69 0.19 7.32
N SER A 134 2.87 0.87 6.53
CA SER A 134 2.85 0.73 5.08
C SER A 134 4.13 1.27 4.41
N GLU A 135 4.61 2.42 4.85
CA GLU A 135 5.82 3.06 4.33
C GLU A 135 7.09 2.25 4.64
N LEU A 136 7.16 1.64 5.84
CA LEU A 136 8.31 0.84 6.26
C LEU A 136 8.64 -0.29 5.27
N GLY A 137 7.64 -0.96 4.70
CA GLY A 137 7.88 -2.03 3.75
C GLY A 137 8.51 -1.55 2.44
N PHE A 138 8.10 -0.38 1.94
CA PHE A 138 8.76 0.25 0.79
C PHE A 138 10.17 0.74 1.15
N THR A 139 10.36 1.27 2.35
CA THR A 139 11.67 1.67 2.87
C THR A 139 12.63 0.48 2.96
N LEU A 140 12.19 -0.67 3.47
CA LEU A 140 12.99 -1.90 3.56
C LEU A 140 13.44 -2.41 2.19
N THR A 141 12.64 -2.18 1.14
CA THR A 141 13.02 -2.49 -0.24
C THR A 141 13.83 -1.37 -0.91
N GLY A 142 14.16 -0.31 -0.16
CA GLY A 142 14.97 0.84 -0.58
C GLY A 142 14.33 1.64 -1.72
N TYR A 143 13.02 1.54 -1.93
CA TYR A 143 12.27 2.17 -3.03
C TYR A 143 12.81 1.83 -4.42
N LYS A 144 13.55 0.71 -4.52
CA LYS A 144 14.22 0.30 -5.77
C LYS A 144 13.36 -0.62 -6.63
N ARG A 145 12.30 -1.17 -6.05
CA ARG A 145 11.43 -2.14 -6.74
C ARG A 145 9.97 -1.91 -6.33
N TYR A 146 9.08 -2.06 -7.33
CA TYR A 146 7.63 -1.95 -7.15
C TYR A 146 6.94 -3.17 -7.78
N ASP A 147 7.20 -4.31 -7.16
CA ASP A 147 6.71 -5.63 -7.54
C ASP A 147 5.97 -6.30 -6.37
N TRP A 148 5.68 -7.58 -6.49
CA TRP A 148 5.05 -8.34 -5.41
C TRP A 148 5.89 -8.38 -4.13
N VAL A 149 7.20 -8.29 -4.22
CA VAL A 149 8.09 -8.35 -3.04
C VAL A 149 7.96 -7.07 -2.22
N SER A 150 8.02 -5.90 -2.86
CA SER A 150 7.86 -4.62 -2.16
C SER A 150 6.46 -4.43 -1.60
N LEU A 151 5.45 -4.86 -2.36
CA LEU A 151 4.06 -4.78 -1.93
C LEU A 151 3.80 -5.70 -0.73
N ASN A 152 4.32 -6.93 -0.77
CA ASN A 152 4.20 -7.87 0.35
C ASN A 152 4.99 -7.41 1.58
N ALA A 153 6.15 -6.77 1.39
CA ALA A 153 6.89 -6.14 2.47
C ALA A 153 6.05 -5.03 3.14
N SER A 154 5.40 -4.17 2.35
CA SER A 154 4.50 -3.13 2.87
C SER A 154 3.32 -3.73 3.64
N ILE A 155 2.68 -4.78 3.12
CA ILE A 155 1.59 -5.48 3.79
C ILE A 155 2.07 -6.06 5.13
N LEU A 156 3.18 -6.79 5.12
CA LEU A 156 3.69 -7.45 6.31
C LEU A 156 4.08 -6.45 7.40
N THR A 157 4.78 -5.38 7.04
CA THR A 157 5.14 -4.32 8.00
C THR A 157 3.90 -3.59 8.54
N THR A 158 2.88 -3.34 7.69
CA THR A 158 1.60 -2.79 8.14
C THR A 158 0.93 -3.70 9.16
N VAL A 159 0.85 -5.00 8.87
CA VAL A 159 0.27 -6.00 9.78
C VAL A 159 1.01 -6.02 11.12
N ILE A 160 2.34 -6.09 11.10
CA ILE A 160 3.16 -6.13 12.33
C ILE A 160 2.96 -4.86 13.16
N VAL A 161 3.06 -3.69 12.54
CA VAL A 161 2.98 -2.40 13.24
C VAL A 161 1.58 -2.18 13.80
N THR A 162 0.54 -2.44 13.02
CA THR A 162 -0.85 -2.28 13.48
C THR A 162 -1.24 -3.33 14.52
N PHE A 163 -0.74 -4.55 14.43
CA PHE A 163 -0.98 -5.57 15.43
C PHE A 163 -0.30 -5.24 16.77
N ALA A 164 0.95 -4.74 16.71
CA ALA A 164 1.65 -4.25 17.90
C ALA A 164 0.91 -3.05 18.54
N TRP A 165 0.34 -2.17 17.71
CA TRP A 165 -0.49 -1.08 18.19
C TRP A 165 -1.74 -1.58 18.91
N ASP A 166 -2.42 -2.60 18.38
CA ASP A 166 -3.62 -3.17 18.99
C ASP A 166 -3.33 -3.99 20.25
N MET A 167 -2.12 -4.51 20.41
CA MET A 167 -1.67 -5.06 21.69
C MET A 167 -1.82 -4.03 22.81
N TYR A 168 -1.52 -2.77 22.52
CA TYR A 168 -1.63 -1.65 23.47
C TYR A 168 -3.05 -1.04 23.49
N LYS A 169 -3.55 -0.60 22.34
CA LYS A 169 -4.79 0.17 22.21
C LYS A 169 -6.04 -0.68 22.50
N ASN A 170 -6.12 -1.87 21.93
CA ASN A 170 -7.29 -2.76 21.98
C ASN A 170 -7.14 -3.88 23.00
N GLY A 171 -6.05 -3.89 23.78
CA GLY A 171 -5.82 -4.85 24.86
C GLY A 171 -5.59 -6.28 24.38
N TYR A 172 -5.09 -6.48 23.16
CA TYR A 172 -4.77 -7.82 22.61
C TYR A 172 -3.72 -8.55 23.45
N ASN A 173 -2.86 -7.82 24.18
CA ASN A 173 -1.90 -8.40 25.13
C ASN A 173 -2.54 -9.25 26.24
N LYS A 174 -3.85 -9.18 26.43
CA LYS A 174 -4.60 -9.98 27.41
C LYS A 174 -5.18 -11.27 26.83
N PHE A 175 -5.08 -11.45 25.51
CA PHE A 175 -5.64 -12.62 24.83
C PHE A 175 -4.71 -13.82 24.91
N ALA A 176 -5.28 -15.02 24.90
CA ALA A 176 -4.53 -16.25 24.83
C ALA A 176 -3.79 -16.39 23.48
N LEU A 177 -2.62 -16.99 23.49
CA LEU A 177 -1.75 -17.13 22.30
C LEU A 177 -2.47 -17.72 21.07
N PRO A 178 -3.31 -18.77 21.18
CA PRO A 178 -4.02 -19.30 20.00
C PRO A 178 -4.95 -18.27 19.35
N LEU A 179 -5.63 -17.42 20.15
CA LEU A 179 -6.46 -16.35 19.63
C LEU A 179 -5.63 -15.28 18.93
N LEU A 180 -4.50 -14.88 19.52
CA LEU A 180 -3.58 -13.91 18.90
C LEU A 180 -3.06 -14.38 17.55
N ILE A 181 -2.71 -15.66 17.42
CA ILE A 181 -2.29 -16.24 16.14
C ILE A 181 -3.44 -16.16 15.13
N GLY A 182 -4.66 -16.52 15.53
CA GLY A 182 -5.84 -16.42 14.67
C GLY A 182 -6.11 -15.00 14.18
N LEU A 183 -6.05 -14.02 15.07
CA LEU A 183 -6.22 -12.60 14.74
C LEU A 183 -5.12 -12.10 13.79
N PHE A 184 -3.86 -12.44 14.06
CA PHE A 184 -2.74 -12.06 13.21
C PHE A 184 -2.86 -12.62 11.79
N VAL A 185 -3.20 -13.91 11.67
CA VAL A 185 -3.39 -14.57 10.37
C VAL A 185 -4.57 -13.95 9.61
N THR A 186 -5.68 -13.70 10.30
CA THR A 186 -6.87 -13.05 9.71
C THR A 186 -6.51 -11.65 9.19
N ARG A 187 -5.81 -10.85 9.98
CA ARG A 187 -5.33 -9.52 9.58
C ARG A 187 -4.43 -9.59 8.36
N TYR A 188 -3.46 -10.52 8.36
CA TYR A 188 -2.55 -10.67 7.23
C TYR A 188 -3.32 -11.04 5.95
N ILE A 189 -4.24 -11.98 6.01
CA ILE A 189 -5.07 -12.38 4.86
C ILE A 189 -5.89 -11.19 4.35
N SER A 190 -6.57 -10.48 5.25
CA SER A 190 -7.35 -9.29 4.90
C SER A 190 -6.48 -8.22 4.22
N THR A 191 -5.35 -7.87 4.83
CA THR A 191 -4.45 -6.84 4.28
C THR A 191 -3.80 -7.31 2.97
N PHE A 192 -3.52 -8.59 2.81
CA PHE A 192 -3.01 -9.15 1.56
C PHE A 192 -4.04 -9.04 0.43
N ILE A 193 -5.32 -9.31 0.71
CA ILE A 193 -6.39 -9.19 -0.30
C ILE A 193 -6.58 -7.72 -0.70
N PHE A 194 -6.81 -6.84 0.26
CA PHE A 194 -7.19 -5.44 -0.03
C PHE A 194 -5.97 -4.54 -0.29
N GLY A 195 -4.91 -4.66 0.48
CA GLY A 195 -3.67 -3.91 0.27
C GLY A 195 -2.79 -4.48 -0.85
N GLY A 196 -2.88 -5.77 -1.15
CA GLY A 196 -2.07 -6.47 -2.14
C GLY A 196 -2.78 -6.70 -3.47
N ILE A 197 -3.71 -7.64 -3.49
CA ILE A 197 -4.38 -8.07 -4.74
C ILE A 197 -5.16 -6.91 -5.34
N LEU A 198 -5.97 -6.21 -4.54
CA LEU A 198 -6.77 -5.08 -5.02
C LEU A 198 -5.89 -3.94 -5.55
N THR A 199 -4.80 -3.60 -4.85
CA THR A 199 -3.81 -2.62 -5.34
C THR A 199 -3.28 -2.99 -6.72
N LYS A 200 -2.85 -4.24 -6.93
CA LYS A 200 -2.39 -4.72 -8.24
C LYS A 200 -3.46 -4.65 -9.32
N MET A 201 -4.70 -4.98 -8.97
CA MET A 201 -5.83 -4.89 -9.89
C MET A 201 -6.10 -3.44 -10.30
N ILE A 202 -6.13 -2.51 -9.35
CA ILE A 202 -6.34 -1.08 -9.62
C ILE A 202 -5.23 -0.54 -10.52
N VAL A 203 -3.96 -0.78 -10.18
CA VAL A 203 -2.83 -0.32 -10.98
C VAL A 203 -2.89 -0.88 -12.41
N LYS A 204 -3.18 -2.19 -12.56
CA LYS A 204 -3.34 -2.81 -13.89
C LYS A 204 -4.48 -2.20 -14.71
N LEU A 205 -5.58 -1.80 -14.07
CA LEU A 205 -6.70 -1.13 -14.75
C LEU A 205 -6.32 0.28 -15.18
N LEU A 206 -5.60 1.02 -14.34
CA LEU A 206 -5.11 2.36 -14.66
C LEU A 206 -4.09 2.33 -15.81
N ASP A 207 -3.18 1.36 -15.82
CA ASP A 207 -2.22 1.17 -16.93
C ASP A 207 -2.94 0.91 -18.26
N ARG A 208 -4.01 0.09 -18.24
CA ARG A 208 -4.80 -0.22 -19.45
C ARG A 208 -5.60 0.97 -20.00
N SER A 209 -5.99 1.88 -19.12
CA SER A 209 -6.80 3.05 -19.52
C SER A 209 -5.96 4.17 -20.14
N ASN A 210 -4.63 4.03 -20.26
CA ASN A 210 -3.68 5.09 -20.62
C ASN A 210 -3.85 6.38 -19.78
N ALA A 211 -4.58 6.31 -18.66
CA ALA A 211 -4.81 7.45 -17.79
C ALA A 211 -3.52 7.90 -17.09
N PHE A 212 -2.56 6.97 -16.99
CA PHE A 212 -1.25 7.21 -16.40
C PHE A 212 -0.19 6.51 -17.26
N SER A 213 0.48 7.25 -18.15
CA SER A 213 1.76 6.79 -18.70
C SER A 213 2.77 6.84 -17.57
N LEU A 214 2.96 5.71 -16.90
CA LEU A 214 4.00 5.51 -15.90
C LEU A 214 5.37 5.31 -16.55
#